data_8419d4eec615fc5d4cec398ffdce0a60
#
_entry.id   8419d4eec615fc5d4cec398ffdce0a60
#
_cell.length_a   1.000
_cell.length_b   1.000
_cell.length_c   1.000
_cell.angle_alpha   90.00
_cell.angle_beta   90.00
_cell.angle_gamma   90.00
#
_symmetry.space_group_name_H-M   'P 1'
#
loop_
_entity.id
_entity.type
_entity.pdbx_description
1 polymer ?
#
loop_
_entity_poly.entity_id
_entity_poly.type
_entity_poly.pdbx_seq_one_letter_code
_entity_poly.pdbx_strand_id
1 'polypeptide(L)'
;MKDNYISVFIPGRLSLIGEHSDWASTYKSINKDICIGSAIVVKLNDGIFAKCKISKRIQINYLNEKRIDLDFDKIDTYINSDDFLKYILSGIRFIKNKFPQIEGITININKVTLPMKKGLGSSAAVILLAIHSLNLLYNLNLTEEEEMEYAYLSEISIGSKCGRLDQIGVSKSSVNLLTFNKKTNFENIIIGKDIYLVFADLNKSKDTLKILNDLNSCYPFPKNEKEKKVHTFLGEKNREYINLAKKYIEEGDLKSLGKLYTKYQEDVDKYLLPITDALESPYLHKTLNDKYIKQITLGGKGCGSFGDGSVQFLVEDKNKQTMLINYMKEKLNMDARGIVIKQNKIKKAIIPIGGFGKRMYPITKYIGKEFLPVIDSKKNIKPAILILLEDLIKAGIEEIGIIIPKKYQENYKKLFICNPNYKEFDYEEKMQNIFSKITFIDDNKQEGVKEAIKKAKTFIKKDDFMLVLGDQIYKSYSSKNCVEQILDFYYQCNKPVIAAYNTPLEKIHKYGVLTGREIDKSSFKIEKFTEKPSKKLAEENLYTLSNKTKKYYSVFGCYIFKNNFMKNTDLEFPEMIEKYTAENEVMAFEPNGRYYDIGNVESYYETITDYHKSK
;
A
#
# COMPACT_ATOMS: atom_id res chain seq x y z
N MET A 1 -36.35 -13.63 13.60
CA MET A 1 -35.01 -13.74 13.01
C MET A 1 -34.42 -12.34 12.97
N LYS A 2 -33.29 -12.08 13.66
CA LYS A 2 -32.61 -10.79 13.54
C LYS A 2 -32.20 -10.65 12.07
N ASP A 3 -32.57 -9.54 11.45
CA ASP A 3 -32.18 -9.19 10.07
C ASP A 3 -30.66 -9.02 10.00
N ASN A 4 -29.94 -10.10 9.67
CA ASN A 4 -28.48 -10.07 9.57
C ASN A 4 -28.06 -9.47 8.22
N TYR A 5 -28.02 -8.15 8.16
CA TYR A 5 -27.41 -7.44 7.03
C TYR A 5 -25.89 -7.38 7.20
N ILE A 6 -25.16 -7.64 6.11
CA ILE A 6 -23.76 -7.24 5.98
C ILE A 6 -23.68 -5.87 5.30
N SER A 7 -22.66 -5.10 5.63
CA SER A 7 -22.34 -3.83 4.94
C SER A 7 -21.20 -4.08 3.94
N VAL A 8 -21.41 -3.68 2.71
CA VAL A 8 -20.45 -3.86 1.61
C VAL A 8 -20.14 -2.51 0.99
N PHE A 9 -18.88 -2.26 0.72
CA PHE A 9 -18.38 -1.11 -0.02
C PHE A 9 -17.51 -1.58 -1.19
N ILE A 10 -17.87 -1.18 -2.40
CA ILE A 10 -17.06 -1.44 -3.60
C ILE A 10 -16.62 -0.09 -4.17
N PRO A 11 -15.31 0.19 -4.17
CA PRO A 11 -14.76 1.41 -4.75
C PRO A 11 -14.81 1.39 -6.28
N GLY A 12 -14.81 2.59 -6.86
CA GLY A 12 -14.43 2.76 -8.25
C GLY A 12 -12.91 2.68 -8.43
N ARG A 13 -12.48 2.83 -9.68
CA ARG A 13 -11.05 2.84 -10.05
C ARG A 13 -10.72 4.00 -10.99
N LEU A 14 -9.47 4.49 -10.92
CA LEU A 14 -8.90 5.38 -11.92
C LEU A 14 -7.69 4.70 -12.56
N SER A 15 -7.66 4.63 -13.90
CA SER A 15 -6.45 4.24 -14.62
C SER A 15 -5.46 5.40 -14.63
N LEU A 16 -4.28 5.19 -14.07
CA LEU A 16 -3.20 6.17 -14.16
C LEU A 16 -2.57 6.15 -15.55
N ILE A 17 -2.32 4.94 -16.08
CA ILE A 17 -1.73 4.72 -17.40
C ILE A 17 -2.01 3.28 -17.86
N GLY A 18 -2.04 3.03 -19.18
CA GLY A 18 -2.15 1.70 -19.76
C GLY A 18 -3.53 1.33 -20.27
N GLU A 19 -4.39 2.32 -20.52
CA GLU A 19 -5.73 2.12 -21.08
C GLU A 19 -5.67 1.36 -22.42
N HIS A 20 -6.71 0.58 -22.72
CA HIS A 20 -6.90 -0.26 -23.92
C HIS A 20 -5.96 -1.48 -24.05
N SER A 21 -4.90 -1.57 -23.24
CA SER A 21 -3.94 -2.69 -23.33
C SER A 21 -4.53 -4.02 -22.83
N ASP A 22 -5.58 -3.97 -22.03
CA ASP A 22 -6.28 -5.13 -21.43
C ASP A 22 -7.02 -5.96 -22.48
N TRP A 23 -7.92 -5.35 -23.27
CA TRP A 23 -8.63 -6.06 -24.33
C TRP A 23 -7.70 -6.42 -25.50
N ALA A 24 -6.70 -5.58 -25.83
CA ALA A 24 -5.72 -5.87 -26.89
C ALA A 24 -4.94 -7.16 -26.60
N SER A 25 -4.59 -7.38 -25.34
CA SER A 25 -3.89 -8.60 -24.89
C SER A 25 -4.67 -9.90 -25.11
N THR A 26 -6.00 -9.86 -25.19
CA THR A 26 -6.84 -11.06 -25.40
C THR A 26 -6.57 -11.71 -26.77
N TYR A 27 -6.15 -10.93 -27.75
CA TYR A 27 -5.83 -11.40 -29.09
C TYR A 27 -4.50 -12.16 -29.18
N LYS A 28 -3.69 -12.19 -28.13
CA LYS A 28 -2.43 -12.96 -28.11
C LYS A 28 -2.64 -14.46 -28.30
N SER A 29 -3.81 -14.99 -27.99
CA SER A 29 -4.17 -16.39 -28.26
C SER A 29 -4.29 -16.71 -29.76
N ILE A 30 -4.56 -15.69 -30.58
CA ILE A 30 -4.74 -15.79 -32.04
C ILE A 30 -3.46 -15.36 -32.76
N ASN A 31 -2.85 -14.26 -32.34
CA ASN A 31 -1.61 -13.73 -32.91
C ASN A 31 -0.52 -13.66 -31.81
N LYS A 32 0.50 -14.51 -31.91
CA LYS A 32 1.58 -14.63 -30.91
C LYS A 32 2.50 -13.40 -30.85
N ASP A 33 2.52 -12.56 -31.87
CA ASP A 33 3.33 -11.35 -31.90
C ASP A 33 2.75 -10.19 -31.07
N ILE A 34 1.47 -10.32 -30.67
CA ILE A 34 0.83 -9.32 -29.82
C ILE A 34 1.50 -9.29 -28.44
N CYS A 35 1.94 -8.12 -28.02
CA CYS A 35 2.49 -7.91 -26.68
C CYS A 35 1.42 -8.09 -25.61
N ILE A 36 1.82 -8.63 -24.46
CA ILE A 36 0.96 -8.62 -23.27
C ILE A 36 0.95 -7.19 -22.74
N GLY A 37 -0.24 -6.62 -22.60
CA GLY A 37 -0.45 -5.29 -22.06
C GLY A 37 -0.44 -5.25 -20.54
N SER A 38 -0.29 -4.06 -20.01
CA SER A 38 -0.31 -3.79 -18.57
C SER A 38 -0.93 -2.43 -18.30
N ALA A 39 -1.47 -2.22 -17.10
CA ALA A 39 -2.00 -0.94 -16.66
C ALA A 39 -1.69 -0.70 -15.18
N ILE A 40 -1.52 0.57 -14.81
CA ILE A 40 -1.44 1.01 -13.42
C ILE A 40 -2.77 1.64 -13.04
N VAL A 41 -3.40 1.09 -12.01
CA VAL A 41 -4.77 1.42 -11.62
C VAL A 41 -4.84 1.72 -10.13
N VAL A 42 -5.60 2.74 -9.78
CA VAL A 42 -5.83 3.19 -8.39
C VAL A 42 -7.26 2.91 -7.99
N LYS A 43 -7.45 2.37 -6.79
CA LYS A 43 -8.76 2.33 -6.14
C LYS A 43 -9.13 3.70 -5.58
N LEU A 44 -10.37 4.08 -5.78
CA LEU A 44 -10.89 5.35 -5.28
C LEU A 44 -11.48 5.21 -3.88
N ASN A 45 -11.58 6.32 -3.16
CA ASN A 45 -12.39 6.40 -1.95
C ASN A 45 -13.89 6.57 -2.27
N ASP A 46 -14.20 6.95 -3.51
CA ASP A 46 -15.56 6.98 -4.03
C ASP A 46 -15.98 5.59 -4.52
N GLY A 47 -17.23 5.22 -4.24
CA GLY A 47 -17.72 3.88 -4.55
C GLY A 47 -19.22 3.72 -4.30
N ILE A 48 -19.61 2.47 -4.17
CA ILE A 48 -21.00 2.03 -3.95
C ILE A 48 -21.09 1.41 -2.56
N PHE A 49 -21.98 1.92 -1.74
CA PHE A 49 -22.27 1.43 -0.39
C PHE A 49 -23.61 0.70 -0.40
N ALA A 50 -23.63 -0.53 0.10
CA ALA A 50 -24.84 -1.33 0.19
C ALA A 50 -24.93 -2.11 1.50
N LYS A 51 -26.18 -2.45 1.88
CA LYS A 51 -26.48 -3.44 2.90
C LYS A 51 -27.11 -4.65 2.22
N CYS A 52 -26.57 -5.82 2.46
CA CYS A 52 -26.97 -7.05 1.78
C CYS A 52 -27.37 -8.14 2.78
N LYS A 53 -28.36 -8.95 2.43
CA LYS A 53 -28.76 -10.14 3.20
C LYS A 53 -29.22 -11.27 2.29
N ILE A 54 -29.19 -12.49 2.81
CA ILE A 54 -29.79 -13.65 2.14
C ILE A 54 -31.32 -13.45 2.05
N SER A 55 -31.90 -13.82 0.93
CA SER A 55 -33.36 -13.86 0.71
C SER A 55 -33.71 -15.01 -0.23
N LYS A 56 -35.01 -15.29 -0.38
CA LYS A 56 -35.51 -16.32 -1.31
C LYS A 56 -35.63 -15.81 -2.75
N ARG A 57 -35.56 -14.52 -2.95
CA ARG A 57 -35.72 -13.83 -4.23
C ARG A 57 -34.59 -12.84 -4.46
N ILE A 58 -34.45 -12.35 -5.66
CA ILE A 58 -33.54 -11.25 -6.00
C ILE A 58 -34.28 -9.94 -5.77
N GLN A 59 -33.81 -9.16 -4.80
CA GLN A 59 -34.38 -7.85 -4.48
C GLN A 59 -33.27 -6.80 -4.52
N ILE A 60 -33.42 -5.78 -5.34
CA ILE A 60 -32.48 -4.67 -5.46
C ILE A 60 -33.20 -3.36 -5.22
N ASN A 61 -32.81 -2.68 -4.16
CA ASN A 61 -33.25 -1.33 -3.83
C ASN A 61 -32.10 -0.37 -4.13
N TYR A 62 -32.40 0.69 -4.86
CA TYR A 62 -31.43 1.69 -5.28
C TYR A 62 -31.82 3.07 -4.73
N LEU A 63 -31.00 3.63 -3.83
CA LEU A 63 -31.23 4.92 -3.18
C LEU A 63 -32.64 5.03 -2.55
N ASN A 64 -33.04 3.99 -1.80
CA ASN A 64 -34.32 3.83 -1.13
C ASN A 64 -35.55 3.58 -2.03
N GLU A 65 -35.37 3.44 -3.33
CA GLU A 65 -36.43 3.00 -4.24
C GLU A 65 -36.30 1.51 -4.56
N LYS A 66 -37.43 0.79 -4.46
CA LYS A 66 -37.44 -0.61 -4.93
C LYS A 66 -37.39 -0.63 -6.44
N ARG A 67 -36.35 -1.23 -7.01
CA ARG A 67 -36.14 -1.28 -8.46
C ARG A 67 -36.36 -2.68 -9.05
N ILE A 68 -36.00 -3.72 -8.32
CA ILE A 68 -36.08 -5.11 -8.77
C ILE A 68 -36.63 -5.97 -7.65
N ASP A 69 -37.56 -6.88 -8.01
CA ASP A 69 -38.03 -7.99 -7.18
C ASP A 69 -38.45 -9.12 -8.13
N LEU A 70 -37.59 -10.12 -8.27
CA LEU A 70 -37.82 -11.20 -9.23
C LEU A 70 -37.27 -12.55 -8.74
N ASP A 71 -37.76 -13.62 -9.32
CA ASP A 71 -37.22 -14.96 -9.17
C ASP A 71 -36.11 -15.22 -10.18
N PHE A 72 -35.24 -16.23 -9.93
CA PHE A 72 -34.10 -16.52 -10.80
C PHE A 72 -34.48 -16.87 -12.24
N ASP A 73 -35.61 -17.49 -12.44
CA ASP A 73 -36.12 -17.88 -13.78
C ASP A 73 -36.41 -16.67 -14.69
N LYS A 74 -36.62 -15.49 -14.10
CA LYS A 74 -36.89 -14.21 -14.79
C LYS A 74 -35.66 -13.35 -15.01
N ILE A 75 -34.49 -13.78 -14.54
CA ILE A 75 -33.28 -12.94 -14.55
C ILE A 75 -32.83 -12.60 -15.98
N ASP A 76 -32.90 -13.54 -16.90
CA ASP A 76 -32.48 -13.36 -18.30
C ASP A 76 -33.35 -12.36 -19.05
N THR A 77 -34.66 -12.34 -18.76
CA THR A 77 -35.58 -11.33 -19.33
C THR A 77 -35.17 -9.92 -18.97
N TYR A 78 -34.72 -9.72 -17.72
CA TYR A 78 -34.30 -8.38 -17.26
C TYR A 78 -32.90 -7.99 -17.74
N ILE A 79 -31.98 -8.92 -17.83
CA ILE A 79 -30.61 -8.68 -18.32
C ILE A 79 -30.62 -8.15 -19.76
N ASN A 80 -31.57 -8.56 -20.57
CA ASN A 80 -31.74 -8.10 -21.96
C ASN A 80 -32.34 -6.67 -22.07
N SER A 81 -32.66 -6.02 -20.95
CA SER A 81 -33.11 -4.63 -20.93
C SER A 81 -31.96 -3.63 -21.01
N ASP A 82 -32.26 -2.36 -21.27
CA ASP A 82 -31.29 -1.28 -21.26
C ASP A 82 -31.02 -0.70 -19.86
N ASP A 83 -31.65 -1.28 -18.82
CA ASP A 83 -31.45 -0.83 -17.44
C ASP A 83 -30.02 -1.10 -16.97
N PHE A 84 -29.43 -0.12 -16.29
CA PHE A 84 -28.10 -0.22 -15.70
C PHE A 84 -27.99 -1.37 -14.67
N LEU A 85 -29.09 -1.73 -14.00
CA LEU A 85 -29.10 -2.82 -13.03
C LEU A 85 -28.89 -4.20 -13.64
N LYS A 86 -28.91 -4.33 -14.99
CA LYS A 86 -28.51 -5.55 -15.68
C LYS A 86 -27.10 -6.03 -15.32
N TYR A 87 -26.20 -5.08 -15.00
CA TYR A 87 -24.83 -5.40 -14.55
C TYR A 87 -24.83 -6.15 -13.21
N ILE A 88 -25.63 -5.71 -12.22
CA ILE A 88 -25.80 -6.43 -10.94
C ILE A 88 -26.34 -7.85 -11.19
N LEU A 89 -27.40 -7.91 -12.01
CA LEU A 89 -28.05 -9.19 -12.33
C LEU A 89 -27.13 -10.16 -13.07
N SER A 90 -26.24 -9.66 -13.94
CA SER A 90 -25.26 -10.52 -14.63
C SER A 90 -24.32 -11.20 -13.63
N GLY A 91 -23.85 -10.46 -12.61
CA GLY A 91 -23.04 -11.01 -11.52
C GLY A 91 -23.78 -12.05 -10.70
N ILE A 92 -25.04 -11.75 -10.31
CA ILE A 92 -25.90 -12.70 -9.57
C ILE A 92 -26.11 -13.98 -10.40
N ARG A 93 -26.47 -13.85 -11.68
CA ARG A 93 -26.65 -14.97 -12.60
C ARG A 93 -25.41 -15.85 -12.71
N PHE A 94 -24.25 -15.21 -12.91
CA PHE A 94 -22.99 -15.92 -13.06
C PHE A 94 -22.66 -16.77 -11.83
N ILE A 95 -22.80 -16.18 -10.64
CA ILE A 95 -22.53 -16.87 -9.37
C ILE A 95 -23.56 -17.97 -9.12
N LYS A 96 -24.86 -17.74 -9.39
CA LYS A 96 -25.90 -18.79 -9.27
C LYS A 96 -25.62 -19.99 -10.13
N ASN A 97 -25.19 -19.78 -11.39
CA ASN A 97 -24.86 -20.87 -12.31
C ASN A 97 -23.68 -21.72 -11.81
N LYS A 98 -22.74 -21.10 -11.10
CA LYS A 98 -21.56 -21.75 -10.54
C LYS A 98 -21.82 -22.40 -9.18
N PHE A 99 -22.74 -21.83 -8.41
CA PHE A 99 -23.12 -22.24 -7.06
C PHE A 99 -24.65 -22.38 -6.95
N PRO A 100 -25.23 -23.52 -7.40
CA PRO A 100 -26.67 -23.72 -7.47
C PRO A 100 -27.42 -23.60 -6.13
N GLN A 101 -26.72 -23.76 -5.00
CA GLN A 101 -27.30 -23.65 -3.65
C GLN A 101 -27.73 -22.23 -3.26
N ILE A 102 -27.38 -21.19 -4.02
CA ILE A 102 -27.77 -19.81 -3.73
C ILE A 102 -29.28 -19.66 -3.99
N GLU A 103 -30.02 -19.25 -2.99
CA GLU A 103 -31.49 -19.07 -3.09
C GLU A 103 -31.86 -17.68 -3.60
N GLY A 104 -31.19 -16.62 -3.13
CA GLY A 104 -31.42 -15.24 -3.54
C GLY A 104 -30.65 -14.24 -2.69
N ILE A 105 -30.85 -12.97 -2.98
CA ILE A 105 -30.15 -11.88 -2.28
C ILE A 105 -31.00 -10.61 -2.26
N THR A 106 -31.03 -9.92 -1.13
CA THR A 106 -31.47 -8.53 -1.07
C THR A 106 -30.26 -7.61 -1.03
N ILE A 107 -30.18 -6.67 -1.96
CA ILE A 107 -29.13 -5.64 -2.05
C ILE A 107 -29.79 -4.27 -1.90
N ASN A 108 -29.48 -3.57 -0.83
CA ASN A 108 -29.92 -2.20 -0.60
C ASN A 108 -28.75 -1.24 -0.86
N ILE A 109 -28.70 -0.61 -2.03
CA ILE A 109 -27.70 0.42 -2.37
C ILE A 109 -28.14 1.72 -1.71
N ASN A 110 -27.46 2.10 -0.62
CA ASN A 110 -27.83 3.22 0.22
C ASN A 110 -27.16 4.53 -0.21
N LYS A 111 -25.95 4.42 -0.79
CA LYS A 111 -25.15 5.59 -1.17
C LYS A 111 -24.26 5.25 -2.37
N VAL A 112 -24.21 6.16 -3.32
CA VAL A 112 -23.30 6.12 -4.47
C VAL A 112 -22.55 7.45 -4.51
N THR A 113 -21.23 7.41 -4.33
CA THR A 113 -20.35 8.60 -4.45
C THR A 113 -19.58 8.60 -5.76
N LEU A 114 -19.53 7.44 -6.44
CA LEU A 114 -18.83 7.26 -7.70
C LEU A 114 -19.60 7.90 -8.85
N PRO A 115 -18.99 8.80 -9.66
CA PRO A 115 -19.58 9.26 -10.91
C PRO A 115 -19.84 8.10 -11.88
N MET A 116 -21.12 7.93 -12.25
CA MET A 116 -21.54 6.83 -13.10
C MET A 116 -21.25 7.14 -14.58
N LYS A 117 -20.76 6.13 -15.34
CA LYS A 117 -20.44 6.23 -16.79
C LYS A 117 -19.39 7.27 -17.16
N LYS A 118 -18.49 7.62 -16.23
CA LYS A 118 -17.43 8.65 -16.44
C LYS A 118 -16.02 8.07 -16.54
N GLY A 119 -15.89 6.77 -16.82
CA GLY A 119 -14.58 6.12 -16.97
C GLY A 119 -13.90 5.77 -15.64
N LEU A 120 -14.68 5.61 -14.57
CA LEU A 120 -14.20 5.25 -13.23
C LEU A 120 -14.60 3.81 -12.80
N GLY A 121 -14.93 2.92 -13.76
CA GLY A 121 -15.22 1.51 -13.51
C GLY A 121 -16.57 1.25 -12.82
N SER A 122 -17.59 2.08 -13.09
CA SER A 122 -18.87 1.94 -12.40
C SER A 122 -19.67 0.67 -12.74
N SER A 123 -19.58 0.14 -13.96
CA SER A 123 -20.20 -1.16 -14.33
C SER A 123 -19.56 -2.31 -13.57
N ALA A 124 -18.24 -2.37 -13.56
CA ALA A 124 -17.51 -3.39 -12.79
C ALA A 124 -17.79 -3.30 -11.28
N ALA A 125 -17.89 -2.09 -10.73
CA ALA A 125 -18.17 -1.90 -9.31
C ALA A 125 -19.54 -2.46 -8.90
N VAL A 126 -20.59 -2.32 -9.71
CA VAL A 126 -21.90 -2.89 -9.39
C VAL A 126 -21.94 -4.41 -9.58
N ILE A 127 -21.20 -4.96 -10.55
CA ILE A 127 -21.06 -6.41 -10.70
C ILE A 127 -20.33 -7.01 -9.49
N LEU A 128 -19.21 -6.41 -9.11
CA LEU A 128 -18.43 -6.82 -7.94
C LEU A 128 -19.23 -6.70 -6.64
N LEU A 129 -20.12 -5.70 -6.52
CA LEU A 129 -21.02 -5.58 -5.38
C LEU A 129 -21.86 -6.84 -5.21
N ALA A 130 -22.43 -7.36 -6.30
CA ALA A 130 -23.22 -8.57 -6.27
C ALA A 130 -22.37 -9.81 -5.92
N ILE A 131 -21.25 -9.99 -6.62
CA ILE A 131 -20.37 -11.16 -6.44
C ILE A 131 -19.78 -11.20 -5.04
N HIS A 132 -19.21 -10.08 -4.57
CA HIS A 132 -18.60 -9.98 -3.24
C HIS A 132 -19.63 -10.17 -2.12
N SER A 133 -20.84 -9.60 -2.28
CA SER A 133 -21.92 -9.83 -1.32
C SER A 133 -22.35 -11.29 -1.24
N LEU A 134 -22.47 -11.97 -2.37
CA LEU A 134 -22.78 -13.39 -2.40
C LEU A 134 -21.65 -14.24 -1.81
N ASN A 135 -20.39 -13.91 -2.11
CA ASN A 135 -19.24 -14.59 -1.52
C ASN A 135 -19.28 -14.53 0.00
N LEU A 136 -19.49 -13.33 0.58
CA LEU A 136 -19.56 -13.15 2.02
C LEU A 136 -20.79 -13.81 2.67
N LEU A 137 -21.96 -13.67 2.06
CA LEU A 137 -23.24 -14.16 2.64
C LEU A 137 -23.34 -15.69 2.61
N TYR A 138 -22.87 -16.31 1.54
CA TYR A 138 -22.98 -17.76 1.34
C TYR A 138 -21.68 -18.51 1.66
N ASN A 139 -20.63 -17.82 2.17
CA ASN A 139 -19.31 -18.38 2.48
C ASN A 139 -18.73 -19.21 1.31
N LEU A 140 -18.72 -18.62 0.10
CA LEU A 140 -18.29 -19.32 -1.11
C LEU A 140 -16.77 -19.52 -1.17
N ASN A 141 -16.01 -18.84 -0.29
CA ASN A 141 -14.54 -18.88 -0.19
C ASN A 141 -13.83 -18.50 -1.49
N LEU A 142 -14.39 -17.56 -2.26
CA LEU A 142 -13.75 -17.02 -3.46
C LEU A 142 -12.56 -16.14 -3.07
N THR A 143 -11.47 -16.29 -3.80
CA THR A 143 -10.32 -15.38 -3.71
C THR A 143 -10.63 -14.04 -4.39
N GLU A 144 -9.82 -12.99 -4.11
CA GLU A 144 -9.95 -11.70 -4.78
C GLU A 144 -9.83 -11.84 -6.31
N GLU A 145 -8.89 -12.67 -6.76
CA GLU A 145 -8.67 -12.96 -8.18
C GLU A 145 -9.87 -13.64 -8.83
N GLU A 146 -10.52 -14.56 -8.12
CA GLU A 146 -11.74 -15.23 -8.62
C GLU A 146 -12.92 -14.28 -8.70
N GLU A 147 -13.14 -13.43 -7.69
CA GLU A 147 -14.20 -12.42 -7.73
C GLU A 147 -14.01 -11.45 -8.91
N MET A 148 -12.78 -10.99 -9.15
CA MET A 148 -12.44 -10.10 -10.25
C MET A 148 -12.63 -10.78 -11.62
N GLU A 149 -12.19 -12.04 -11.78
CA GLU A 149 -12.38 -12.79 -13.03
C GLU A 149 -13.86 -13.08 -13.27
N TYR A 150 -14.63 -13.43 -12.24
CA TYR A 150 -16.06 -13.65 -12.38
C TYR A 150 -16.83 -12.37 -12.71
N ALA A 151 -16.39 -11.22 -12.19
CA ALA A 151 -16.97 -9.93 -12.57
C ALA A 151 -16.72 -9.63 -14.06
N TYR A 152 -15.50 -9.85 -14.54
CA TYR A 152 -15.18 -9.71 -15.97
C TYR A 152 -16.02 -10.66 -16.84
N LEU A 153 -16.08 -11.95 -16.50
CA LEU A 153 -16.86 -12.94 -17.25
C LEU A 153 -18.36 -12.61 -17.23
N SER A 154 -18.87 -12.08 -16.13
CA SER A 154 -20.25 -11.59 -16.04
C SER A 154 -20.51 -10.44 -16.98
N GLU A 155 -19.59 -9.47 -17.06
CA GLU A 155 -19.72 -8.28 -17.89
C GLU A 155 -19.70 -8.62 -19.39
N ILE A 156 -18.78 -9.49 -19.84
CA ILE A 156 -18.76 -9.92 -21.24
C ILE A 156 -19.98 -10.79 -21.62
N SER A 157 -20.56 -11.53 -20.65
CA SER A 157 -21.73 -12.38 -20.89
C SER A 157 -23.00 -11.61 -21.28
N ILE A 158 -22.99 -10.29 -21.08
CA ILE A 158 -24.09 -9.39 -21.46
C ILE A 158 -23.73 -8.49 -22.66
N GLY A 159 -22.72 -8.91 -23.44
CA GLY A 159 -22.32 -8.25 -24.69
C GLY A 159 -21.37 -7.06 -24.53
N SER A 160 -20.82 -6.82 -23.34
CA SER A 160 -19.77 -5.81 -23.14
C SER A 160 -18.47 -6.23 -23.87
N LYS A 161 -17.76 -5.24 -24.44
CA LYS A 161 -16.44 -5.42 -25.05
C LYS A 161 -15.31 -4.92 -24.14
N CYS A 162 -15.55 -4.90 -22.81
CA CYS A 162 -14.55 -4.48 -21.83
C CYS A 162 -13.35 -5.44 -21.78
N GLY A 163 -12.24 -4.96 -21.23
CA GLY A 163 -11.13 -5.80 -20.80
C GLY A 163 -11.17 -6.06 -19.29
N ARG A 164 -10.04 -6.51 -18.72
CA ARG A 164 -9.89 -6.87 -17.30
C ARG A 164 -9.33 -5.74 -16.41
N LEU A 165 -9.42 -4.50 -16.87
CA LEU A 165 -8.85 -3.36 -16.16
C LEU A 165 -9.74 -2.86 -15.01
N ASP A 166 -11.05 -3.04 -15.16
CA ASP A 166 -12.06 -2.36 -14.34
C ASP A 166 -12.39 -3.07 -13.02
N GLN A 167 -12.11 -4.37 -12.91
CA GLN A 167 -12.63 -5.24 -11.84
C GLN A 167 -11.77 -5.28 -10.57
N ILE A 168 -11.01 -4.24 -10.26
CA ILE A 168 -10.06 -4.23 -9.12
C ILE A 168 -10.68 -3.85 -7.76
N GLY A 169 -11.99 -3.61 -7.69
CA GLY A 169 -12.65 -3.04 -6.51
C GLY A 169 -12.46 -3.83 -5.21
N VAL A 170 -12.26 -5.15 -5.29
CA VAL A 170 -12.05 -6.01 -4.12
C VAL A 170 -10.58 -6.21 -3.76
N SER A 171 -9.62 -5.73 -4.57
CA SER A 171 -8.20 -5.83 -4.23
C SER A 171 -7.87 -5.12 -2.91
N LYS A 172 -6.98 -5.68 -2.10
CA LYS A 172 -6.50 -5.07 -0.84
C LYS A 172 -5.58 -3.87 -1.06
N SER A 173 -4.90 -3.81 -2.20
CA SER A 173 -3.94 -2.75 -2.52
C SER A 173 -4.63 -1.49 -3.04
N SER A 174 -4.08 -0.31 -2.72
CA SER A 174 -4.59 0.98 -3.21
C SER A 174 -4.18 1.26 -4.65
N VAL A 175 -2.96 0.89 -5.04
CA VAL A 175 -2.41 1.03 -6.39
C VAL A 175 -1.89 -0.31 -6.87
N ASN A 176 -2.33 -0.71 -8.06
CA ASN A 176 -2.02 -2.01 -8.63
C ASN A 176 -1.43 -1.86 -10.03
N LEU A 177 -0.34 -2.58 -10.29
CA LEU A 177 0.09 -2.93 -11.64
C LEU A 177 -0.64 -4.21 -12.05
N LEU A 178 -1.42 -4.10 -13.11
CA LEU A 178 -2.13 -5.20 -13.75
C LEU A 178 -1.34 -5.66 -14.97
N THR A 179 -1.17 -6.97 -15.15
CA THR A 179 -0.59 -7.57 -16.35
C THR A 179 -1.58 -8.59 -16.92
N PHE A 180 -1.99 -8.38 -18.17
CA PHE A 180 -3.12 -9.06 -18.80
C PHE A 180 -2.71 -10.34 -19.56
N ASN A 181 -2.28 -11.34 -18.80
CA ASN A 181 -2.02 -12.69 -19.28
C ASN A 181 -3.34 -13.49 -19.45
N LYS A 182 -3.25 -14.82 -19.60
CA LYS A 182 -4.42 -15.72 -19.55
C LYS A 182 -5.28 -15.48 -18.31
N LYS A 183 -4.63 -15.19 -17.17
CA LYS A 183 -5.24 -14.61 -15.96
C LYS A 183 -4.57 -13.27 -15.70
N THR A 184 -5.29 -12.31 -15.14
CA THR A 184 -4.71 -11.03 -14.74
C THR A 184 -3.81 -11.23 -13.54
N ASN A 185 -2.55 -10.82 -13.65
CA ASN A 185 -1.60 -10.78 -12.52
C ASN A 185 -1.66 -9.41 -11.87
N PHE A 186 -1.59 -9.39 -10.54
CA PHE A 186 -1.65 -8.18 -9.72
C PHE A 186 -0.34 -8.00 -8.98
N GLU A 187 0.22 -6.81 -9.06
CA GLU A 187 1.38 -6.40 -8.28
C GLU A 187 1.04 -5.09 -7.55
N ASN A 188 1.25 -5.04 -6.22
CA ASN A 188 1.10 -3.81 -5.46
C ASN A 188 2.27 -2.88 -5.75
N ILE A 189 1.98 -1.63 -6.12
CA ILE A 189 3.00 -0.59 -6.31
C ILE A 189 3.18 0.16 -4.99
N ILE A 190 4.42 0.30 -4.58
CA ILE A 190 4.80 1.09 -3.41
C ILE A 190 4.80 2.56 -3.79
N ILE A 191 4.12 3.37 -3.00
CA ILE A 191 3.99 4.80 -3.25
C ILE A 191 5.08 5.53 -2.48
N GLY A 192 6.08 6.07 -3.20
CA GLY A 192 7.23 6.75 -2.63
C GLY A 192 6.93 8.15 -2.07
N LYS A 193 5.85 8.79 -2.53
CA LYS A 193 5.38 10.11 -2.07
C LYS A 193 3.89 10.25 -2.30
N ASP A 194 3.19 11.03 -1.47
CA ASP A 194 1.77 11.36 -1.69
C ASP A 194 1.55 11.89 -3.11
N ILE A 195 0.61 11.29 -3.84
CA ILE A 195 0.25 11.70 -5.21
C ILE A 195 -1.09 12.43 -5.15
N TYR A 196 -1.14 13.63 -5.68
CA TYR A 196 -2.32 14.48 -5.73
C TYR A 196 -2.83 14.57 -7.16
N LEU A 197 -4.02 14.03 -7.42
CA LEU A 197 -4.68 14.05 -8.71
C LEU A 197 -5.95 14.90 -8.65
N VAL A 198 -6.30 15.53 -9.76
CA VAL A 198 -7.61 16.13 -9.99
C VAL A 198 -8.26 15.41 -11.15
N PHE A 199 -9.40 14.79 -10.91
CA PHE A 199 -10.30 14.27 -11.93
C PHE A 199 -11.39 15.27 -12.20
N ALA A 200 -11.73 15.52 -13.47
CA ALA A 200 -12.84 16.39 -13.85
C ALA A 200 -13.67 15.79 -14.98
N ASP A 201 -15.00 15.92 -14.83
CA ASP A 201 -15.96 15.65 -15.89
C ASP A 201 -15.99 16.84 -16.85
N LEU A 202 -15.77 16.58 -18.12
CA LEU A 202 -15.81 17.60 -19.17
C LEU A 202 -17.24 18.01 -19.55
N ASN A 203 -18.26 17.43 -18.90
CA ASN A 203 -19.69 17.62 -19.17
C ASN A 203 -20.09 17.35 -20.62
N LYS A 204 -19.35 16.43 -21.27
CA LYS A 204 -19.60 15.98 -22.63
C LYS A 204 -19.79 14.47 -22.66
N SER A 205 -20.51 14.01 -23.68
CA SER A 205 -20.59 12.59 -23.99
C SER A 205 -19.38 12.16 -24.80
N LYS A 206 -18.98 10.90 -24.63
CA LYS A 206 -18.02 10.23 -25.50
C LYS A 206 -18.62 8.93 -26.03
N ASP A 207 -18.33 8.61 -27.26
CA ASP A 207 -18.75 7.35 -27.86
C ASP A 207 -17.73 6.24 -27.59
N THR A 208 -17.79 5.69 -26.37
CA THR A 208 -16.90 4.60 -25.95
C THR A 208 -17.04 3.37 -26.83
N LEU A 209 -18.26 3.06 -27.32
CA LEU A 209 -18.49 1.89 -28.15
C LEU A 209 -17.84 2.05 -29.52
N LYS A 210 -17.94 3.23 -30.15
CA LYS A 210 -17.27 3.54 -31.39
C LYS A 210 -15.75 3.45 -31.25
N ILE A 211 -15.16 4.11 -30.22
CA ILE A 211 -13.73 4.05 -29.96
C ILE A 211 -13.25 2.60 -29.83
N LEU A 212 -13.93 1.79 -29.00
CA LEU A 212 -13.56 0.38 -28.81
C LEU A 212 -13.71 -0.45 -30.10
N ASN A 213 -14.80 -0.27 -30.85
CA ASN A 213 -15.03 -1.00 -32.08
C ASN A 213 -13.96 -0.67 -33.14
N ASP A 214 -13.66 0.62 -33.34
CA ASP A 214 -12.70 1.06 -34.33
C ASP A 214 -11.28 0.55 -34.00
N LEU A 215 -10.85 0.70 -32.72
CA LEU A 215 -9.54 0.21 -32.29
C LEU A 215 -9.44 -1.33 -32.31
N ASN A 216 -10.50 -2.06 -31.92
CA ASN A 216 -10.53 -3.52 -32.01
C ASN A 216 -10.46 -4.03 -33.46
N SER A 217 -10.95 -3.25 -34.44
CA SER A 217 -10.86 -3.63 -35.86
C SER A 217 -9.44 -3.76 -36.39
N CYS A 218 -8.46 -3.14 -35.68
CA CYS A 218 -7.03 -3.26 -35.97
C CYS A 218 -6.43 -4.62 -35.55
N TYR A 219 -7.17 -5.42 -34.80
CA TYR A 219 -6.74 -6.71 -34.23
C TYR A 219 -7.49 -7.89 -34.86
N PRO A 220 -6.91 -9.12 -34.89
CA PRO A 220 -5.58 -9.50 -34.37
C PRO A 220 -4.40 -9.19 -35.33
N PHE A 221 -4.66 -8.90 -36.60
CA PHE A 221 -3.62 -8.68 -37.63
C PHE A 221 -3.80 -7.31 -38.26
N PRO A 222 -2.80 -6.40 -38.15
CA PRO A 222 -2.89 -5.07 -38.74
C PRO A 222 -2.80 -5.15 -40.26
N LYS A 223 -3.70 -4.44 -40.95
CA LYS A 223 -3.83 -4.44 -42.43
C LYS A 223 -3.04 -3.34 -43.10
N ASN A 224 -2.63 -2.32 -42.35
CA ASN A 224 -1.93 -1.13 -42.88
C ASN A 224 -1.05 -0.48 -41.80
N GLU A 225 -0.27 0.54 -42.18
CA GLU A 225 0.66 1.22 -41.27
C GLU A 225 -0.03 1.97 -40.13
N LYS A 226 -1.27 2.44 -40.27
CA LYS A 226 -2.01 3.09 -39.19
C LYS A 226 -2.38 2.05 -38.13
N GLU A 227 -2.84 0.89 -38.52
CA GLU A 227 -3.19 -0.21 -37.62
C GLU A 227 -1.95 -0.79 -36.93
N LYS A 228 -0.80 -0.90 -37.61
CA LYS A 228 0.48 -1.28 -36.99
C LYS A 228 0.89 -0.31 -35.89
N LYS A 229 0.65 0.99 -36.06
CA LYS A 229 0.91 2.00 -35.03
C LYS A 229 0.08 1.76 -33.76
N VAL A 230 -1.19 1.33 -33.89
CA VAL A 230 -2.02 0.94 -32.73
C VAL A 230 -1.38 -0.23 -31.99
N HIS A 231 -0.92 -1.29 -32.70
CA HIS A 231 -0.22 -2.42 -32.10
C HIS A 231 1.06 -1.98 -31.36
N THR A 232 1.85 -1.08 -31.96
CA THR A 232 3.06 -0.52 -31.34
C THR A 232 2.71 0.24 -30.05
N PHE A 233 1.67 1.08 -30.07
CA PHE A 233 1.28 1.88 -28.91
C PHE A 233 0.74 1.02 -27.76
N LEU A 234 -0.19 0.09 -28.05
CA LEU A 234 -0.79 -0.79 -27.05
C LEU A 234 0.13 -1.95 -26.62
N GLY A 235 1.25 -2.14 -27.31
CA GLY A 235 2.25 -3.17 -27.04
C GLY A 235 3.55 -2.64 -26.46
N GLU A 236 4.54 -2.36 -27.31
CA GLU A 236 5.89 -1.97 -26.91
C GLU A 236 5.92 -0.67 -26.11
N LYS A 237 5.23 0.36 -26.61
CA LYS A 237 5.14 1.64 -25.91
C LYS A 237 4.36 1.55 -24.61
N ASN A 238 3.30 0.76 -24.56
CA ASN A 238 2.60 0.50 -23.31
C ASN A 238 3.57 -0.03 -22.25
N ARG A 239 4.41 -1.00 -22.58
CA ARG A 239 5.41 -1.57 -21.65
C ARG A 239 6.41 -0.51 -21.19
N GLU A 240 6.89 0.33 -22.10
CA GLU A 240 7.80 1.44 -21.76
C GLU A 240 7.14 2.42 -20.78
N TYR A 241 5.92 2.88 -21.08
CA TYR A 241 5.17 3.79 -20.23
C TYR A 241 4.89 3.22 -18.83
N ILE A 242 4.51 1.95 -18.77
CA ILE A 242 4.24 1.28 -17.49
C ILE A 242 5.50 1.19 -16.62
N ASN A 243 6.65 0.80 -17.21
CA ASN A 243 7.90 0.71 -16.48
C ASN A 243 8.36 2.08 -15.95
N LEU A 244 8.26 3.13 -16.75
CA LEU A 244 8.59 4.49 -16.33
C LEU A 244 7.62 5.00 -15.26
N ALA A 245 6.31 4.81 -15.44
CA ALA A 245 5.32 5.24 -14.46
C ALA A 245 5.51 4.54 -13.12
N LYS A 246 5.70 3.21 -13.13
CA LYS A 246 6.02 2.43 -11.91
C LYS A 246 7.24 3.00 -11.21
N LYS A 247 8.35 3.18 -11.93
CA LYS A 247 9.58 3.76 -11.40
C LYS A 247 9.34 5.13 -10.75
N TYR A 248 8.69 6.06 -11.45
CA TYR A 248 8.46 7.41 -10.94
C TYR A 248 7.52 7.44 -9.72
N ILE A 249 6.52 6.55 -9.68
CA ILE A 249 5.62 6.39 -8.52
C ILE A 249 6.41 5.86 -7.30
N GLU A 250 7.24 4.84 -7.49
CA GLU A 250 8.04 4.23 -6.42
C GLU A 250 9.14 5.17 -5.90
N GLU A 251 9.75 5.97 -6.77
CA GLU A 251 10.75 6.99 -6.42
C GLU A 251 10.13 8.29 -5.86
N GLY A 252 8.81 8.49 -6.06
CA GLY A 252 8.11 9.73 -5.68
C GLY A 252 8.45 10.91 -6.60
N ASP A 253 8.94 10.64 -7.82
CA ASP A 253 9.24 11.67 -8.82
C ASP A 253 7.97 12.11 -9.58
N LEU A 254 7.20 12.96 -8.91
CA LEU A 254 5.94 13.46 -9.46
C LEU A 254 6.13 14.34 -10.69
N LYS A 255 7.29 15.02 -10.84
CA LYS A 255 7.56 15.87 -11.99
C LYS A 255 7.74 15.04 -13.26
N SER A 256 8.52 13.98 -13.19
CA SER A 256 8.70 13.06 -14.31
C SER A 256 7.42 12.29 -14.64
N LEU A 257 6.64 11.89 -13.61
CA LEU A 257 5.33 11.27 -13.81
C LEU A 257 4.35 12.21 -14.54
N GLY A 258 4.33 13.50 -14.18
CA GLY A 258 3.48 14.50 -14.86
C GLY A 258 3.86 14.71 -16.33
N LYS A 259 5.16 14.81 -16.62
CA LYS A 259 5.66 14.86 -18.00
C LYS A 259 5.28 13.61 -18.80
N LEU A 260 5.35 12.45 -18.14
CA LEU A 260 4.96 11.17 -18.73
C LEU A 260 3.47 11.15 -19.10
N TYR A 261 2.59 11.72 -18.27
CA TYR A 261 1.15 11.85 -18.56
C TYR A 261 0.90 12.68 -19.81
N THR A 262 1.56 13.84 -19.92
CA THR A 262 1.45 14.71 -21.11
C THR A 262 1.95 13.98 -22.36
N LYS A 263 3.10 13.32 -22.27
CA LYS A 263 3.66 12.56 -23.38
C LYS A 263 2.79 11.38 -23.81
N TYR A 264 2.17 10.71 -22.83
CA TYR A 264 1.25 9.61 -23.09
C TYR A 264 0.01 10.09 -23.86
N GLN A 265 -0.56 11.26 -23.51
CA GLN A 265 -1.67 11.86 -24.26
C GLN A 265 -1.26 12.23 -25.70
N GLU A 266 -0.10 12.85 -25.87
CA GLU A 266 0.43 13.17 -27.22
C GLU A 266 0.59 11.90 -28.08
N ASP A 267 1.02 10.80 -27.50
CA ASP A 267 1.16 9.55 -28.22
C ASP A 267 -0.22 8.87 -28.46
N VAL A 268 -1.21 9.02 -27.57
CA VAL A 268 -2.61 8.62 -27.85
C VAL A 268 -3.11 9.33 -29.09
N ASP A 269 -2.94 10.66 -29.19
CA ASP A 269 -3.36 11.46 -30.34
C ASP A 269 -2.61 11.04 -31.62
N LYS A 270 -1.33 10.77 -31.52
CA LYS A 270 -0.49 10.36 -32.64
C LYS A 270 -0.80 8.98 -33.18
N TYR A 271 -1.08 8.02 -32.29
CA TYR A 271 -1.17 6.59 -32.66
C TYR A 271 -2.61 6.08 -32.76
N LEU A 272 -3.56 6.61 -31.99
CA LEU A 272 -4.94 6.11 -31.94
C LEU A 272 -5.92 7.01 -32.68
N LEU A 273 -5.78 8.34 -32.61
CA LEU A 273 -6.68 9.28 -33.30
C LEU A 273 -6.80 9.01 -34.81
N PRO A 274 -5.73 8.62 -35.57
CA PRO A 274 -5.86 8.31 -36.98
C PRO A 274 -6.79 7.14 -37.35
N ILE A 275 -7.24 6.37 -36.35
CA ILE A 275 -8.13 5.21 -36.53
C ILE A 275 -9.59 5.60 -36.28
N THR A 276 -9.86 6.53 -35.37
CA THR A 276 -11.22 6.91 -34.98
C THR A 276 -11.35 8.41 -34.68
N ASP A 277 -12.27 9.06 -35.37
CA ASP A 277 -12.60 10.50 -35.16
C ASP A 277 -13.22 10.76 -33.77
N ALA A 278 -13.75 9.72 -33.12
CA ALA A 278 -14.26 9.83 -31.77
C ALA A 278 -13.18 10.20 -30.72
N LEU A 279 -11.88 10.21 -31.11
CA LEU A 279 -10.75 10.68 -30.30
C LEU A 279 -10.29 12.11 -30.63
N GLU A 280 -10.95 12.85 -31.53
CA GLU A 280 -10.62 14.26 -31.80
C GLU A 280 -10.69 15.12 -30.54
N SER A 281 -11.69 14.87 -29.67
CA SER A 281 -11.79 15.34 -28.29
C SER A 281 -11.47 16.82 -28.06
N PRO A 282 -12.18 17.77 -28.76
CA PRO A 282 -11.85 19.18 -28.71
C PRO A 282 -11.94 19.80 -27.30
N TYR A 283 -12.86 19.31 -26.45
CA TYR A 283 -13.00 19.82 -25.09
C TYR A 283 -11.88 19.31 -24.16
N LEU A 284 -11.44 18.07 -24.33
CA LEU A 284 -10.28 17.54 -23.65
C LEU A 284 -9.04 18.37 -24.00
N HIS A 285 -8.77 18.55 -25.28
CA HIS A 285 -7.61 19.32 -25.74
C HIS A 285 -7.66 20.79 -25.34
N LYS A 286 -8.84 21.43 -25.37
CA LYS A 286 -9.03 22.78 -24.85
C LYS A 286 -8.65 22.85 -23.37
N THR A 287 -9.08 21.88 -22.56
CA THR A 287 -8.79 21.84 -21.14
C THR A 287 -7.32 21.55 -20.84
N LEU A 288 -6.70 20.60 -21.55
CA LEU A 288 -5.27 20.29 -21.42
C LEU A 288 -4.38 21.48 -21.85
N ASN A 289 -4.87 22.35 -22.76
CA ASN A 289 -4.15 23.51 -23.27
C ASN A 289 -4.47 24.82 -22.53
N ASP A 290 -5.35 24.80 -21.53
CA ASP A 290 -5.65 25.97 -20.72
C ASP A 290 -4.39 26.51 -20.03
N LYS A 291 -4.15 27.84 -20.18
CA LYS A 291 -2.92 28.48 -19.68
C LYS A 291 -2.77 28.38 -18.17
N TYR A 292 -3.87 28.58 -17.41
CA TYR A 292 -3.82 28.52 -15.96
C TYR A 292 -3.59 27.08 -15.47
N ILE A 293 -4.28 26.10 -16.06
CA ILE A 293 -4.11 24.69 -15.76
C ILE A 293 -2.65 24.26 -15.97
N LYS A 294 -2.05 24.63 -17.11
CA LYS A 294 -0.63 24.32 -17.41
C LYS A 294 0.36 24.91 -16.39
N GLN A 295 0.05 26.05 -15.78
CA GLN A 295 0.92 26.68 -14.79
C GLN A 295 0.91 25.96 -13.43
N ILE A 296 -0.22 25.36 -13.06
CA ILE A 296 -0.40 24.77 -11.71
C ILE A 296 -0.36 23.24 -11.70
N THR A 297 -0.30 22.58 -12.86
CA THR A 297 -0.23 21.12 -12.98
C THR A 297 1.16 20.65 -13.41
N LEU A 298 1.48 19.41 -13.07
CA LEU A 298 2.69 18.73 -13.54
C LEU A 298 2.47 18.04 -14.89
N GLY A 299 1.22 17.76 -15.25
CA GLY A 299 0.79 17.15 -16.50
C GLY A 299 -0.63 16.62 -16.41
N GLY A 300 -1.21 16.26 -17.56
CA GLY A 300 -2.58 15.77 -17.62
C GLY A 300 -2.85 14.90 -18.84
N LYS A 301 -3.94 14.13 -18.78
CA LYS A 301 -4.40 13.26 -19.87
C LYS A 301 -5.89 12.94 -19.75
N GLY A 302 -6.48 12.42 -20.82
CA GLY A 302 -7.83 11.85 -20.81
C GLY A 302 -7.94 10.60 -19.93
N CYS A 303 -9.17 10.19 -19.60
CA CYS A 303 -9.46 9.03 -18.75
C CYS A 303 -10.20 7.93 -19.49
N GLY A 304 -9.93 6.68 -19.12
CA GLY A 304 -10.61 5.47 -19.62
C GLY A 304 -10.42 5.31 -21.14
N SER A 305 -11.49 5.29 -21.90
CA SER A 305 -11.39 5.18 -23.38
C SER A 305 -10.90 6.45 -24.08
N PHE A 306 -10.44 7.47 -23.35
CA PHE A 306 -10.16 8.82 -23.82
C PHE A 306 -11.43 9.54 -24.35
N GLY A 307 -11.33 10.44 -25.31
CA GLY A 307 -12.48 11.22 -25.76
C GLY A 307 -12.87 12.36 -24.80
N ASP A 308 -13.95 13.06 -25.10
CA ASP A 308 -14.40 14.24 -24.35
C ASP A 308 -15.14 13.96 -23.02
N GLY A 309 -14.99 12.75 -22.45
CA GLY A 309 -15.73 12.37 -21.23
C GLY A 309 -15.17 12.97 -19.96
N SER A 310 -13.88 12.80 -19.72
CA SER A 310 -13.22 13.22 -18.48
C SER A 310 -11.71 13.37 -18.66
N VAL A 311 -11.11 14.17 -17.77
CA VAL A 311 -9.68 14.48 -17.74
C VAL A 311 -9.11 14.27 -16.35
N GLN A 312 -7.84 13.90 -16.26
CA GLN A 312 -7.09 13.87 -15.01
C GLN A 312 -5.81 14.67 -15.10
N PHE A 313 -5.47 15.32 -14.00
CA PHE A 313 -4.26 16.10 -13.85
C PHE A 313 -3.49 15.67 -12.61
N LEU A 314 -2.17 15.62 -12.73
CA LEU A 314 -1.26 15.48 -11.62
C LEU A 314 -0.80 16.87 -11.16
N VAL A 315 -0.84 17.11 -9.85
CA VAL A 315 -0.40 18.36 -9.23
C VAL A 315 0.64 18.10 -8.14
N GLU A 316 1.39 19.12 -7.76
CA GLU A 316 2.54 18.98 -6.89
C GLU A 316 2.15 18.66 -5.43
N ASP A 317 1.06 19.28 -4.94
CA ASP A 317 0.64 19.22 -3.55
C ASP A 317 -0.88 19.46 -3.37
N LYS A 318 -1.32 19.40 -2.11
CA LYS A 318 -2.70 19.62 -1.72
C LYS A 318 -3.21 21.02 -2.04
N ASN A 319 -2.37 22.05 -1.96
CA ASN A 319 -2.77 23.44 -2.24
C ASN A 319 -3.05 23.60 -3.74
N LYS A 320 -2.14 23.13 -4.59
CA LYS A 320 -2.33 23.10 -6.05
C LYS A 320 -3.57 22.29 -6.45
N GLN A 321 -3.82 21.17 -5.74
CA GLN A 321 -5.02 20.36 -5.96
C GLN A 321 -6.30 21.19 -5.71
N THR A 322 -6.34 21.90 -4.58
CA THR A 322 -7.50 22.74 -4.21
C THR A 322 -7.69 23.90 -5.19
N MET A 323 -6.61 24.58 -5.58
CA MET A 323 -6.64 25.66 -6.58
C MET A 323 -7.21 25.18 -7.91
N LEU A 324 -6.76 24.02 -8.40
CA LEU A 324 -7.23 23.47 -9.66
C LEU A 324 -8.71 23.08 -9.60
N ILE A 325 -9.14 22.42 -8.51
CA ILE A 325 -10.55 22.05 -8.32
C ILE A 325 -11.45 23.29 -8.33
N ASN A 326 -11.09 24.35 -7.61
CA ASN A 326 -11.87 25.58 -7.56
C ASN A 326 -11.94 26.25 -8.92
N TYR A 327 -10.80 26.36 -9.63
CA TYR A 327 -10.76 26.93 -10.98
C TYR A 327 -11.68 26.17 -11.96
N MET A 328 -11.59 24.82 -11.95
CA MET A 328 -12.42 23.99 -12.83
C MET A 328 -13.91 24.13 -12.53
N LYS A 329 -14.29 24.21 -11.25
CA LYS A 329 -15.69 24.39 -10.84
C LYS A 329 -16.21 25.78 -11.16
N GLU A 330 -15.48 26.82 -10.77
CA GLU A 330 -15.96 28.22 -10.83
C GLU A 330 -15.81 28.85 -12.22
N LYS A 331 -14.74 28.53 -12.94
CA LYS A 331 -14.43 29.15 -14.23
C LYS A 331 -14.79 28.28 -15.44
N LEU A 332 -14.70 26.95 -15.28
CA LEU A 332 -14.97 26.03 -16.39
C LEU A 332 -16.30 25.27 -16.23
N ASN A 333 -17.00 25.46 -15.11
CA ASN A 333 -18.28 24.78 -14.78
C ASN A 333 -18.19 23.26 -14.91
N MET A 334 -17.06 22.66 -14.44
CA MET A 334 -16.81 21.23 -14.48
C MET A 334 -17.00 20.61 -13.08
N ASP A 335 -17.54 19.38 -12.98
CA ASP A 335 -17.49 18.62 -11.72
C ASP A 335 -16.07 18.08 -11.54
N ALA A 336 -15.29 18.77 -10.73
CA ALA A 336 -13.88 18.43 -10.43
C ALA A 336 -13.74 17.90 -9.00
N ARG A 337 -12.93 16.83 -8.83
CA ARG A 337 -12.70 16.12 -7.57
C ARG A 337 -11.23 15.84 -7.36
N GLY A 338 -10.79 15.93 -6.11
CA GLY A 338 -9.42 15.57 -5.72
C GLY A 338 -9.32 14.10 -5.34
N ILE A 339 -8.30 13.44 -5.86
CA ILE A 339 -7.91 12.09 -5.48
C ILE A 339 -6.54 12.18 -4.85
N VAL A 340 -6.37 11.60 -3.66
CA VAL A 340 -5.08 11.57 -2.95
C VAL A 340 -4.69 10.11 -2.76
N ILE A 341 -3.55 9.75 -3.35
CA ILE A 341 -2.93 8.44 -3.15
C ILE A 341 -1.83 8.65 -2.12
N LYS A 342 -2.02 8.04 -0.96
CA LYS A 342 -1.09 8.21 0.15
C LYS A 342 0.16 7.37 -0.03
N GLN A 343 1.30 7.93 0.35
CA GLN A 343 2.55 7.20 0.49
C GLN A 343 2.36 5.96 1.35
N ASN A 344 3.00 4.86 0.98
CA ASN A 344 3.04 3.66 1.81
C ASN A 344 3.82 3.97 3.09
N LYS A 345 3.16 3.83 4.24
CA LYS A 345 3.78 4.06 5.54
C LYS A 345 3.94 2.75 6.29
N ILE A 346 5.07 2.60 6.99
CA ILE A 346 5.23 1.54 7.97
C ILE A 346 4.29 1.84 9.14
N LYS A 347 3.28 1.01 9.31
CA LYS A 347 2.25 1.16 10.36
C LYS A 347 2.47 0.22 11.52
N LYS A 348 3.21 -0.87 11.30
CA LYS A 348 3.39 -1.95 12.25
C LYS A 348 4.80 -2.02 12.76
N ALA A 349 4.94 -2.13 14.07
CA ALA A 349 6.18 -2.51 14.72
C ALA A 349 6.00 -3.79 15.54
N ILE A 350 7.02 -4.64 15.58
CA ILE A 350 7.09 -5.79 16.49
C ILE A 350 8.25 -5.61 17.46
N ILE A 351 7.99 -5.94 18.72
CA ILE A 351 8.96 -5.82 19.81
C ILE A 351 9.07 -7.19 20.49
N PRO A 352 10.08 -8.00 20.14
CA PRO A 352 10.34 -9.24 20.88
C PRO A 352 10.90 -8.92 22.26
N ILE A 353 10.20 -9.42 23.28
CA ILE A 353 10.53 -9.23 24.69
C ILE A 353 10.41 -10.60 25.35
N GLY A 354 11.40 -11.03 26.09
CA GLY A 354 11.27 -12.32 26.75
C GLY A 354 12.60 -12.98 27.12
N GLY A 355 13.69 -12.25 26.92
CA GLY A 355 14.98 -12.71 27.41
C GLY A 355 15.00 -12.75 28.94
N PHE A 356 15.55 -13.84 29.51
CA PHE A 356 15.62 -14.06 30.96
C PHE A 356 16.41 -13.01 31.75
N GLY A 357 17.08 -12.07 31.07
CA GLY A 357 17.83 -11.00 31.72
C GLY A 357 18.94 -11.48 32.66
N LYS A 358 19.53 -12.66 32.43
CA LYS A 358 20.51 -13.30 33.31
C LYS A 358 21.67 -12.37 33.70
N ARG A 359 22.09 -11.49 32.77
CA ARG A 359 23.18 -10.51 33.01
C ARG A 359 22.80 -9.38 33.98
N MET A 360 21.50 -9.22 34.26
CA MET A 360 20.93 -8.19 35.14
C MET A 360 20.37 -8.80 36.44
N TYR A 361 20.66 -10.08 36.72
CA TYR A 361 20.27 -10.70 37.98
C TYR A 361 20.95 -9.98 39.15
N PRO A 362 20.27 -9.77 40.32
CA PRO A 362 19.00 -10.37 40.74
C PRO A 362 17.73 -9.57 40.39
N ILE A 363 17.83 -8.32 39.88
CA ILE A 363 16.65 -7.49 39.67
C ILE A 363 15.68 -8.09 38.64
N THR A 364 16.21 -8.78 37.63
CA THR A 364 15.40 -9.43 36.57
C THR A 364 14.63 -10.66 37.04
N LYS A 365 14.83 -11.10 38.27
CA LYS A 365 13.95 -12.08 38.95
C LYS A 365 12.56 -11.49 39.24
N TYR A 366 12.49 -10.18 39.46
CA TYR A 366 11.27 -9.48 39.90
C TYR A 366 10.59 -8.72 38.78
N ILE A 367 11.39 -8.07 37.93
CA ILE A 367 10.88 -7.27 36.81
C ILE A 367 11.66 -7.58 35.52
N GLY A 368 11.01 -7.52 34.37
CA GLY A 368 11.70 -7.59 33.07
C GLY A 368 12.69 -6.41 32.92
N LYS A 369 13.82 -6.65 32.24
CA LYS A 369 14.85 -5.61 32.03
C LYS A 369 14.29 -4.35 31.33
N GLU A 370 13.29 -4.52 30.50
CA GLU A 370 12.60 -3.44 29.77
C GLU A 370 11.77 -2.51 30.69
N PHE A 371 11.52 -2.93 31.94
CA PHE A 371 10.90 -2.09 32.98
C PHE A 371 11.91 -1.35 33.84
N LEU A 372 13.20 -1.54 33.62
CA LEU A 372 14.21 -0.79 34.35
C LEU A 372 14.03 0.72 34.18
N PRO A 373 14.13 1.50 35.27
CA PRO A 373 13.89 2.93 35.24
C PRO A 373 14.99 3.71 34.50
N VAL A 374 14.58 4.62 33.65
CA VAL A 374 15.46 5.56 32.93
C VAL A 374 14.96 6.98 33.18
N ILE A 375 15.89 7.90 33.36
CA ILE A 375 15.58 9.33 33.51
C ILE A 375 15.59 9.96 32.12
N ASP A 376 14.45 10.53 31.71
CA ASP A 376 14.35 11.23 30.42
C ASP A 376 14.93 12.66 30.48
N SER A 377 14.99 13.35 29.34
CA SER A 377 15.52 14.72 29.24
C SER A 377 14.70 15.77 30.03
N LYS A 378 13.45 15.43 30.40
CA LYS A 378 12.58 16.25 31.26
C LYS A 378 12.69 15.89 32.74
N LYS A 379 13.64 15.03 33.10
CA LYS A 379 13.86 14.48 34.45
C LYS A 379 12.72 13.62 34.99
N ASN A 380 11.90 13.06 34.13
CA ASN A 380 10.91 12.06 34.53
C ASN A 380 11.56 10.68 34.58
N ILE A 381 11.19 9.88 35.59
CA ILE A 381 11.59 8.48 35.69
C ILE A 381 10.55 7.62 34.96
N LYS A 382 10.99 6.92 33.93
CA LYS A 382 10.12 6.06 33.11
C LYS A 382 10.70 4.68 32.95
N PRO A 383 9.86 3.62 32.84
CA PRO A 383 10.32 2.34 32.32
C PRO A 383 10.90 2.50 30.90
N ALA A 384 12.00 1.84 30.60
CA ALA A 384 12.65 1.94 29.30
C ALA A 384 11.70 1.60 28.14
N ILE A 385 10.86 0.57 28.30
CA ILE A 385 9.87 0.22 27.27
C ILE A 385 8.89 1.35 26.98
N LEU A 386 8.52 2.15 27.96
CA LEU A 386 7.61 3.28 27.73
C LEU A 386 8.26 4.34 26.83
N ILE A 387 9.55 4.61 27.00
CA ILE A 387 10.31 5.52 26.14
C ILE A 387 10.28 5.02 24.70
N LEU A 388 10.54 3.73 24.50
CA LEU A 388 10.51 3.11 23.18
C LEU A 388 9.13 3.19 22.53
N LEU A 389 8.06 2.91 23.28
CA LEU A 389 6.69 3.00 22.79
C LEU A 389 6.31 4.45 22.41
N GLU A 390 6.71 5.44 23.23
CA GLU A 390 6.50 6.85 22.91
C GLU A 390 7.21 7.25 21.61
N ASP A 391 8.45 6.78 21.40
CA ASP A 391 9.20 7.04 20.18
C ASP A 391 8.55 6.43 18.93
N LEU A 392 8.08 5.20 19.02
CA LEU A 392 7.38 4.51 17.92
C LEU A 392 6.08 5.23 17.54
N ILE A 393 5.27 5.62 18.53
CA ILE A 393 4.00 6.31 18.29
C ILE A 393 4.24 7.70 17.70
N LYS A 394 5.22 8.44 18.24
CA LYS A 394 5.60 9.75 17.70
C LYS A 394 6.08 9.64 16.26
N ALA A 395 6.75 8.55 15.90
CA ALA A 395 7.18 8.26 14.54
C ALA A 395 6.04 7.82 13.59
N GLY A 396 4.81 7.67 14.10
CA GLY A 396 3.63 7.36 13.30
C GLY A 396 3.28 5.87 13.19
N ILE A 397 3.87 5.01 14.04
CA ILE A 397 3.47 3.60 14.15
C ILE A 397 2.05 3.53 14.76
N GLU A 398 1.17 2.77 14.08
CA GLU A 398 -0.25 2.67 14.42
C GLU A 398 -0.58 1.37 15.17
N GLU A 399 0.18 0.29 14.95
CA GLU A 399 -0.02 -1.02 15.54
C GLU A 399 1.32 -1.56 16.07
N ILE A 400 1.36 -1.98 17.35
CA ILE A 400 2.58 -2.49 18.00
C ILE A 400 2.32 -3.89 18.53
N GLY A 401 3.01 -4.88 17.97
CA GLY A 401 3.00 -6.27 18.45
C GLY A 401 4.07 -6.49 19.51
N ILE A 402 3.69 -6.61 20.78
CA ILE A 402 4.62 -6.98 21.86
C ILE A 402 4.60 -8.50 22.00
N ILE A 403 5.73 -9.14 21.70
CA ILE A 403 5.89 -10.59 21.72
C ILE A 403 6.46 -11.00 23.07
N ILE A 404 5.62 -11.60 23.92
CA ILE A 404 5.93 -11.84 25.33
C ILE A 404 5.12 -13.03 25.88
N PRO A 405 5.66 -13.82 26.83
CA PRO A 405 4.90 -14.86 27.52
C PRO A 405 3.63 -14.34 28.20
N LYS A 406 2.55 -15.08 28.07
CA LYS A 406 1.23 -14.71 28.61
C LYS A 406 1.27 -14.32 30.09
N LYS A 407 2.08 -15.02 30.88
CA LYS A 407 2.24 -14.76 32.34
C LYS A 407 2.77 -13.36 32.67
N TYR A 408 3.47 -12.69 31.73
CA TYR A 408 4.01 -11.34 31.94
C TYR A 408 3.13 -10.24 31.36
N GLN A 409 2.13 -10.56 30.54
CA GLN A 409 1.27 -9.57 29.87
C GLN A 409 0.53 -8.68 30.88
N GLU A 410 0.13 -9.23 32.03
CA GLU A 410 -0.54 -8.46 33.09
C GLU A 410 0.35 -7.34 33.67
N ASN A 411 1.67 -7.53 33.74
CA ASN A 411 2.58 -6.48 34.19
C ASN A 411 2.62 -5.30 33.20
N TYR A 412 2.52 -5.61 31.90
CA TYR A 412 2.41 -4.56 30.86
C TYR A 412 1.08 -3.84 30.92
N LYS A 413 -0.02 -4.57 31.10
CA LYS A 413 -1.33 -3.94 31.24
C LYS A 413 -1.38 -2.98 32.43
N LYS A 414 -0.78 -3.37 33.57
CA LYS A 414 -0.69 -2.49 34.76
C LYS A 414 0.01 -1.17 34.48
N LEU A 415 0.95 -1.10 33.55
CA LEU A 415 1.63 0.14 33.17
C LEU A 415 0.64 1.18 32.60
N PHE A 416 -0.45 0.72 32.00
CA PHE A 416 -1.43 1.55 31.31
C PHE A 416 -2.76 1.71 32.07
N ILE A 417 -2.91 1.06 33.23
CA ILE A 417 -4.09 1.21 34.09
C ILE A 417 -3.96 2.50 34.89
N CYS A 418 -4.94 3.37 34.74
CA CYS A 418 -5.02 4.60 35.51
C CYS A 418 -5.19 4.32 36.99
N ASN A 419 -4.35 4.97 37.77
CA ASN A 419 -4.52 5.00 39.22
C ASN A 419 -5.31 6.26 39.61
N PRO A 420 -6.50 6.16 40.22
CA PRO A 420 -7.33 7.30 40.60
C PRO A 420 -6.61 8.37 41.44
N ASN A 421 -5.54 7.98 42.14
CA ASN A 421 -4.74 8.88 42.98
C ASN A 421 -3.77 9.77 42.19
N TYR A 422 -3.65 9.58 40.87
CA TYR A 422 -2.73 10.31 40.00
C TYR A 422 -3.45 11.04 38.85
N LYS A 423 -4.76 11.34 39.02
CA LYS A 423 -5.60 12.01 38.01
C LYS A 423 -5.13 13.42 37.59
N GLU A 424 -4.25 14.05 38.39
CA GLU A 424 -3.72 15.41 38.12
C GLU A 424 -2.59 15.45 37.07
N PHE A 425 -2.13 14.29 36.65
CA PHE A 425 -1.12 14.20 35.59
C PHE A 425 -1.81 13.90 34.28
N ASP A 426 -1.65 14.71 33.26
CA ASP A 426 -2.10 14.54 31.84
C ASP A 426 -1.61 13.23 31.19
N TYR A 427 -1.35 12.22 32.01
CA TYR A 427 -0.73 10.95 31.63
C TYR A 427 -1.75 9.92 31.17
N GLU A 428 -3.02 10.08 31.60
CA GLU A 428 -4.08 9.08 31.35
C GLU A 428 -4.43 8.92 29.87
N GLU A 429 -4.75 10.01 29.20
CA GLU A 429 -5.14 9.99 27.77
C GLU A 429 -4.00 9.48 26.90
N LYS A 430 -2.78 9.92 27.20
CA LYS A 430 -1.57 9.47 26.52
C LYS A 430 -1.32 7.98 26.70
N MET A 431 -1.48 7.46 27.93
CA MET A 431 -1.31 6.04 28.24
C MET A 431 -2.37 5.16 27.57
N GLN A 432 -3.63 5.61 27.55
CA GLN A 432 -4.70 4.92 26.86
C GLN A 432 -4.48 4.90 25.35
N ASN A 433 -4.01 6.02 24.76
CA ASN A 433 -3.67 6.07 23.35
C ASN A 433 -2.52 5.09 23.00
N ILE A 434 -1.49 4.99 23.85
CA ILE A 434 -0.40 4.01 23.67
C ILE A 434 -0.96 2.59 23.75
N PHE A 435 -1.74 2.28 24.78
CA PHE A 435 -2.28 0.95 25.02
C PHE A 435 -3.22 0.47 23.92
N SER A 436 -4.04 1.38 23.37
CA SER A 436 -4.96 1.06 22.26
C SER A 436 -4.26 0.56 20.99
N LYS A 437 -2.96 0.84 20.84
CA LYS A 437 -2.14 0.43 19.70
C LYS A 437 -1.38 -0.87 19.93
N ILE A 438 -1.43 -1.44 21.15
CA ILE A 438 -0.67 -2.64 21.53
C ILE A 438 -1.49 -3.90 21.31
N THR A 439 -0.88 -4.86 20.65
CA THR A 439 -1.34 -6.25 20.56
C THR A 439 -0.32 -7.15 21.22
N PHE A 440 -0.71 -7.90 22.25
CA PHE A 440 0.16 -8.91 22.87
C PHE A 440 0.14 -10.20 22.05
N ILE A 441 1.34 -10.65 21.66
CA ILE A 441 1.56 -11.91 20.94
C ILE A 441 2.20 -12.88 21.91
N ASP A 442 1.57 -14.04 22.10
CA ASP A 442 2.03 -15.01 23.09
C ASP A 442 3.30 -15.76 22.66
N ASP A 443 4.33 -15.72 23.50
CA ASP A 443 5.59 -16.44 23.36
C ASP A 443 5.96 -17.22 24.62
N ASN A 444 5.13 -18.15 25.04
CA ASN A 444 5.32 -18.91 26.26
C ASN A 444 6.61 -19.72 26.31
N LYS A 445 7.16 -20.11 25.17
CA LYS A 445 8.37 -20.94 25.11
C LYS A 445 9.67 -20.15 25.22
N GLN A 446 9.67 -18.85 24.84
CA GLN A 446 10.85 -17.97 24.89
C GLN A 446 12.08 -18.56 24.16
N GLU A 447 11.86 -19.12 22.97
CA GLU A 447 12.87 -19.83 22.17
C GLU A 447 13.75 -18.88 21.32
N GLY A 448 13.75 -17.57 21.64
CA GLY A 448 14.59 -16.58 21.00
C GLY A 448 13.87 -15.69 19.97
N VAL A 449 14.63 -14.77 19.37
CA VAL A 449 14.10 -13.73 18.47
C VAL A 449 13.46 -14.36 17.23
N LYS A 450 14.03 -15.42 16.68
CA LYS A 450 13.50 -16.16 15.54
C LYS A 450 12.05 -16.61 15.75
N GLU A 451 11.81 -17.35 16.84
CA GLU A 451 10.46 -17.88 17.15
C GLU A 451 9.48 -16.75 17.47
N ALA A 452 9.95 -15.69 18.13
CA ALA A 452 9.16 -14.50 18.36
C ALA A 452 8.69 -13.87 17.02
N ILE A 453 9.59 -13.68 16.06
CA ILE A 453 9.24 -13.15 14.72
C ILE A 453 8.24 -14.08 14.02
N LYS A 454 8.45 -15.40 14.08
CA LYS A 454 7.56 -16.39 13.46
C LYS A 454 6.13 -16.29 14.02
N LYS A 455 5.97 -16.10 15.32
CA LYS A 455 4.67 -15.91 15.97
C LYS A 455 3.99 -14.60 15.58
N ALA A 456 4.77 -13.57 15.24
CA ALA A 456 4.23 -12.29 14.75
C ALA A 456 3.66 -12.36 13.33
N LYS A 457 3.79 -13.46 12.61
CA LYS A 457 3.34 -13.59 11.21
C LYS A 457 1.86 -13.25 11.02
N THR A 458 0.99 -13.66 11.92
CA THR A 458 -0.45 -13.38 11.88
C THR A 458 -0.77 -11.90 12.14
N PHE A 459 0.05 -11.23 12.95
CA PHE A 459 -0.04 -9.80 13.23
C PHE A 459 0.50 -8.99 12.03
N ILE A 460 1.66 -9.34 11.51
CA ILE A 460 2.30 -8.66 10.37
C ILE A 460 1.45 -8.81 9.10
N LYS A 461 0.89 -10.00 8.86
CA LYS A 461 0.15 -10.35 7.62
C LYS A 461 1.02 -10.16 6.38
N LYS A 462 0.61 -9.25 5.48
CA LYS A 462 1.33 -8.91 4.23
C LYS A 462 2.02 -7.54 4.27
N ASP A 463 2.03 -6.88 5.43
CA ASP A 463 2.58 -5.54 5.57
C ASP A 463 4.11 -5.56 5.72
N ASP A 464 4.76 -4.51 5.26
CA ASP A 464 6.12 -4.19 5.66
C ASP A 464 6.08 -3.74 7.12
N PHE A 465 7.14 -3.98 7.88
CA PHE A 465 7.11 -3.79 9.33
C PHE A 465 8.46 -3.32 9.89
N MET A 466 8.40 -2.71 11.04
CA MET A 466 9.55 -2.38 11.85
C MET A 466 9.76 -3.46 12.90
N LEU A 467 10.99 -3.92 13.08
CA LEU A 467 11.42 -4.75 14.21
C LEU A 467 12.30 -3.89 15.11
N VAL A 468 11.96 -3.82 16.40
CA VAL A 468 12.76 -3.09 17.38
C VAL A 468 13.02 -3.98 18.58
N LEU A 469 14.29 -4.05 19.01
CA LEU A 469 14.65 -4.85 20.19
C LEU A 469 14.22 -4.13 21.47
N GLY A 470 13.46 -4.82 22.33
CA GLY A 470 12.81 -4.24 23.50
C GLY A 470 13.72 -3.83 24.65
N ASP A 471 15.02 -4.17 24.58
CA ASP A 471 16.05 -3.78 25.55
C ASP A 471 16.95 -2.64 25.06
N GLN A 472 16.53 -1.93 24.03
CA GLN A 472 17.27 -0.79 23.48
C GLN A 472 16.40 0.46 23.45
N ILE A 473 16.98 1.58 23.85
CA ILE A 473 16.38 2.91 23.77
C ILE A 473 17.31 3.86 23.04
N TYR A 474 16.73 4.92 22.49
CA TYR A 474 17.43 5.81 21.58
C TYR A 474 17.37 7.26 22.06
N LYS A 475 18.51 7.95 22.05
CA LYS A 475 18.61 9.38 22.30
C LYS A 475 18.96 10.09 21.00
N SER A 476 18.05 10.91 20.51
CA SER A 476 18.28 11.70 19.31
C SER A 476 19.02 13.00 19.63
N TYR A 477 19.85 13.43 18.69
CA TYR A 477 20.52 14.72 18.70
C TYR A 477 19.91 15.71 17.70
N SER A 478 18.73 15.38 17.16
CA SER A 478 17.96 16.23 16.26
C SER A 478 16.54 16.49 16.80
N SER A 479 15.75 17.29 16.10
CA SER A 479 14.33 17.55 16.42
C SER A 479 13.44 16.31 16.24
N LYS A 480 13.86 15.37 15.37
CA LYS A 480 13.18 14.09 15.15
C LYS A 480 13.84 13.00 16.00
N ASN A 481 13.06 12.12 16.61
CA ASN A 481 13.63 10.95 17.30
C ASN A 481 14.33 10.00 16.31
N CYS A 482 15.12 9.03 16.80
CA CYS A 482 15.87 8.13 15.92
C CYS A 482 14.95 7.27 15.05
N VAL A 483 13.80 6.86 15.54
CA VAL A 483 12.80 6.07 14.78
C VAL A 483 12.21 6.90 13.64
N GLU A 484 11.87 8.18 13.90
CA GLU A 484 11.43 9.10 12.85
C GLU A 484 12.48 9.27 11.74
N GLN A 485 13.77 9.39 12.12
CA GLN A 485 14.87 9.54 11.16
C GLN A 485 15.05 8.27 10.29
N ILE A 486 14.95 7.08 10.89
CA ILE A 486 15.07 5.80 10.19
C ILE A 486 13.90 5.61 9.22
N LEU A 487 12.67 5.98 9.62
CA LEU A 487 11.49 5.93 8.75
C LEU A 487 11.59 6.94 7.60
N ASP A 488 12.04 8.17 7.86
CA ASP A 488 12.26 9.15 6.80
C ASP A 488 13.24 8.63 5.73
N PHE A 489 14.35 8.02 6.18
CA PHE A 489 15.32 7.44 5.26
C PHE A 489 14.73 6.25 4.47
N TYR A 490 13.96 5.36 5.14
CA TYR A 490 13.22 4.30 4.46
C TYR A 490 12.28 4.85 3.39
N TYR A 491 11.53 5.92 3.68
CA TYR A 491 10.62 6.54 2.72
C TYR A 491 11.33 7.24 1.56
N GLN A 492 12.57 7.67 1.77
CA GLN A 492 13.41 8.25 0.70
C GLN A 492 13.99 7.17 -0.22
N CYS A 493 14.57 6.11 0.34
CA CYS A 493 15.25 5.08 -0.45
C CYS A 493 14.32 3.95 -0.92
N ASN A 494 13.16 3.76 -0.26
CA ASN A 494 12.20 2.67 -0.51
C ASN A 494 12.83 1.27 -0.52
N LYS A 495 13.87 1.08 0.26
CA LYS A 495 14.60 -0.19 0.44
C LYS A 495 14.51 -0.60 1.91
N PRO A 496 14.59 -1.91 2.24
CA PRO A 496 14.76 -2.34 3.63
C PRO A 496 15.92 -1.59 4.29
N VAL A 497 15.76 -1.23 5.55
CA VAL A 497 16.74 -0.44 6.30
C VAL A 497 17.12 -1.17 7.57
N ILE A 498 18.42 -1.26 7.83
CA ILE A 498 18.98 -1.67 9.11
C ILE A 498 19.67 -0.44 9.73
N ALA A 499 19.20 -0.02 10.89
CA ALA A 499 19.83 1.06 11.61
C ALA A 499 21.23 0.63 12.09
N ALA A 500 22.21 1.47 11.83
CA ALA A 500 23.62 1.23 12.12
C ALA A 500 24.19 2.27 13.09
N TYR A 501 25.23 1.90 13.79
CA TYR A 501 25.96 2.77 14.68
C TYR A 501 27.47 2.56 14.52
N ASN A 502 28.23 3.64 14.32
CA ASN A 502 29.69 3.58 14.26
C ASN A 502 30.26 3.20 15.64
N THR A 503 30.76 1.98 15.75
CA THR A 503 31.19 1.36 17.01
C THR A 503 32.70 1.27 17.07
N PRO A 504 33.33 1.62 18.21
CA PRO A 504 34.75 1.41 18.41
C PRO A 504 35.15 -0.04 18.20
N LEU A 505 36.29 -0.26 17.53
CA LEU A 505 36.78 -1.60 17.18
C LEU A 505 36.91 -2.57 18.39
N GLU A 506 37.20 -2.00 19.57
CA GLU A 506 37.33 -2.75 20.83
C GLU A 506 36.02 -3.37 21.28
N LYS A 507 34.88 -2.78 20.90
CA LYS A 507 33.52 -3.22 21.28
C LYS A 507 32.83 -4.06 20.20
N ILE A 508 33.40 -4.14 18.99
CA ILE A 508 32.72 -4.70 17.81
C ILE A 508 32.32 -6.16 17.96
N HIS A 509 33.10 -6.95 18.72
CA HIS A 509 32.85 -8.36 18.97
C HIS A 509 31.55 -8.66 19.75
N LYS A 510 30.89 -7.63 20.27
CA LYS A 510 29.63 -7.76 21.04
C LYS A 510 28.38 -7.73 20.14
N TYR A 511 28.51 -7.30 18.89
CA TYR A 511 27.38 -6.95 18.03
C TYR A 511 27.47 -7.61 16.64
N GLY A 512 26.35 -7.67 15.95
CA GLY A 512 26.33 -7.92 14.52
C GLY A 512 26.92 -6.72 13.77
N VAL A 513 27.79 -6.97 12.80
CA VAL A 513 28.55 -5.96 12.05
C VAL A 513 28.05 -5.90 10.61
N LEU A 514 27.88 -4.68 10.12
CA LEU A 514 27.47 -4.37 8.75
C LEU A 514 28.66 -3.74 8.00
N THR A 515 28.91 -4.23 6.79
CA THR A 515 29.85 -3.59 5.88
C THR A 515 29.22 -3.37 4.51
N GLY A 516 29.73 -2.38 3.80
CA GLY A 516 29.20 -2.11 2.49
C GLY A 516 29.77 -0.85 1.84
N ARG A 517 29.11 -0.42 0.77
CA ARG A 517 29.51 0.73 -0.03
C ARG A 517 28.78 2.00 0.44
N GLU A 518 29.54 3.01 0.87
CA GLU A 518 29.01 4.32 1.27
C GLU A 518 28.23 4.97 0.10
N ILE A 519 27.07 5.55 0.44
CA ILE A 519 26.25 6.36 -0.47
C ILE A 519 26.34 7.81 -0.05
N ASP A 520 26.21 8.08 1.26
CA ASP A 520 26.44 9.38 1.86
C ASP A 520 27.05 9.23 3.26
N LYS A 521 27.24 10.35 3.98
CA LYS A 521 27.92 10.35 5.30
C LYS A 521 27.21 9.50 6.37
N SER A 522 25.92 9.22 6.19
CA SER A 522 25.06 8.54 7.17
C SER A 522 24.47 7.24 6.64
N SER A 523 24.69 6.90 5.37
CA SER A 523 24.11 5.71 4.77
C SER A 523 25.04 4.96 3.84
N PHE A 524 24.86 3.64 3.78
CA PHE A 524 25.59 2.77 2.85
C PHE A 524 24.73 1.58 2.42
N LYS A 525 25.01 1.05 1.23
CA LYS A 525 24.42 -0.21 0.78
C LYS A 525 25.12 -1.35 1.49
N ILE A 526 24.37 -2.22 2.15
CA ILE A 526 24.93 -3.38 2.85
C ILE A 526 25.40 -4.41 1.80
N GLU A 527 26.63 -4.86 1.93
CA GLU A 527 27.23 -5.94 1.13
C GLU A 527 27.45 -7.20 1.98
N LYS A 528 27.66 -7.03 3.29
CA LYS A 528 27.87 -8.15 4.19
C LYS A 528 27.39 -7.84 5.60
N PHE A 529 26.81 -8.86 6.23
CA PHE A 529 26.51 -8.91 7.67
C PHE A 529 27.33 -10.02 8.32
N THR A 530 27.86 -9.81 9.51
CA THR A 530 28.59 -10.82 10.28
C THR A 530 28.27 -10.70 11.77
N GLU A 531 27.74 -11.75 12.35
CA GLU A 531 27.38 -11.76 13.78
C GLU A 531 28.62 -11.93 14.66
N LYS A 532 28.85 -11.02 15.61
CA LYS A 532 29.87 -11.05 16.66
C LYS A 532 31.27 -11.48 16.15
N PRO A 533 31.84 -10.79 15.16
CA PRO A 533 33.14 -11.15 14.61
C PRO A 533 34.26 -10.96 15.65
N SER A 534 35.37 -11.66 15.47
CA SER A 534 36.59 -11.34 16.22
C SER A 534 37.12 -9.95 15.84
N LYS A 535 37.81 -9.29 16.78
CA LYS A 535 38.42 -7.98 16.51
C LYS A 535 39.33 -8.02 15.29
N LYS A 536 40.17 -9.06 15.15
CA LYS A 536 41.07 -9.26 14.01
C LYS A 536 40.33 -9.36 12.68
N LEU A 537 39.24 -10.15 12.63
CA LEU A 537 38.43 -10.28 11.42
C LEU A 537 37.78 -8.95 11.05
N ALA A 538 37.29 -8.18 12.04
CA ALA A 538 36.68 -6.89 11.81
C ALA A 538 37.71 -5.87 11.26
N GLU A 539 38.88 -5.81 11.84
CA GLU A 539 39.95 -4.89 11.43
C GLU A 539 40.43 -5.14 10.00
N GLU A 540 40.52 -6.42 9.61
CA GLU A 540 40.98 -6.83 8.28
C GLU A 540 39.92 -6.69 7.20
N ASN A 541 38.63 -7.06 7.49
CA ASN A 541 37.66 -7.33 6.44
C ASN A 541 36.26 -6.73 6.66
N LEU A 542 35.95 -6.21 7.88
CA LEU A 542 34.58 -5.78 8.20
C LEU A 542 34.52 -4.29 8.54
N TYR A 543 34.92 -3.45 7.58
CA TYR A 543 34.84 -2.01 7.70
C TYR A 543 34.21 -1.38 6.45
N THR A 544 33.59 -0.23 6.62
CA THR A 544 33.13 0.62 5.51
C THR A 544 34.10 1.80 5.40
N LEU A 545 34.60 2.08 4.19
CA LEU A 545 35.46 3.24 3.95
C LEU A 545 34.60 4.49 3.81
N SER A 546 34.77 5.45 4.75
CA SER A 546 34.15 6.77 4.70
C SER A 546 35.27 7.82 4.73
N ASN A 547 35.39 8.63 3.67
CA ASN A 547 36.45 9.64 3.54
C ASN A 547 37.86 9.07 3.83
N LYS A 548 38.18 7.90 3.27
CA LYS A 548 39.46 7.16 3.47
C LYS A 548 39.69 6.67 4.92
N THR A 549 38.69 6.77 5.80
CA THR A 549 38.75 6.29 7.18
C THR A 549 37.95 5.01 7.33
N LYS A 550 38.49 4.02 8.03
CA LYS A 550 37.77 2.79 8.36
C LYS A 550 36.73 3.09 9.44
N LYS A 551 35.46 2.80 9.16
CA LYS A 551 34.36 2.83 10.12
C LYS A 551 33.82 1.44 10.34
N TYR A 552 33.50 1.08 11.57
CA TYR A 552 32.95 -0.22 11.95
C TYR A 552 31.52 -0.05 12.41
N TYR A 553 30.58 -0.45 11.57
CA TYR A 553 29.16 -0.27 11.87
C TYR A 553 28.55 -1.51 12.50
N SER A 554 28.02 -1.38 13.69
CA SER A 554 27.19 -2.40 14.34
C SER A 554 25.70 -2.13 14.14
N VAL A 555 24.88 -3.18 14.24
CA VAL A 555 23.42 -3.05 14.19
C VAL A 555 22.91 -2.23 15.37
N PHE A 556 21.94 -1.34 15.11
CA PHE A 556 21.37 -0.40 16.07
C PHE A 556 20.11 -0.96 16.79
N GLY A 557 19.72 -2.20 16.48
CA GLY A 557 18.55 -2.86 17.08
C GLY A 557 17.20 -2.38 16.57
N CYS A 558 17.19 -1.58 15.50
CA CYS A 558 16.00 -1.13 14.80
C CYS A 558 16.13 -1.48 13.31
N TYR A 559 15.13 -2.14 12.78
CA TYR A 559 15.12 -2.68 11.42
C TYR A 559 13.80 -2.38 10.75
N ILE A 560 13.82 -2.06 9.47
CA ILE A 560 12.61 -2.01 8.63
C ILE A 560 12.75 -3.06 7.54
N PHE A 561 11.89 -4.04 7.58
CA PHE A 561 11.87 -5.14 6.63
C PHE A 561 10.65 -5.10 5.73
N LYS A 562 10.83 -5.50 4.47
CA LYS A 562 9.72 -5.88 3.61
C LYS A 562 9.11 -7.19 4.08
N ASN A 563 7.84 -7.41 3.76
CA ASN A 563 7.13 -8.64 4.16
C ASN A 563 7.84 -9.94 3.74
N ASN A 564 8.61 -9.91 2.64
CA ASN A 564 9.35 -11.08 2.16
C ASN A 564 10.44 -11.57 3.16
N PHE A 565 10.85 -10.76 4.14
CA PHE A 565 11.71 -11.19 5.24
C PHE A 565 11.14 -12.40 6.00
N MET A 566 9.80 -12.46 6.11
CA MET A 566 9.07 -13.54 6.78
C MET A 566 9.21 -14.92 6.10
N LYS A 567 9.79 -15.00 4.91
CA LYS A 567 10.09 -16.28 4.24
C LYS A 567 11.25 -17.04 4.87
N ASN A 568 12.10 -16.35 5.63
CA ASN A 568 13.34 -16.89 6.20
C ASN A 568 13.22 -17.32 7.67
N THR A 569 12.00 -17.41 8.21
CA THR A 569 11.76 -17.68 9.65
C THR A 569 12.17 -19.07 10.13
N ASP A 570 12.68 -19.93 9.28
CA ASP A 570 13.25 -21.23 9.67
C ASP A 570 14.74 -21.14 10.05
N LEU A 571 15.41 -20.02 9.74
CA LEU A 571 16.81 -19.74 10.07
C LEU A 571 16.91 -19.02 11.42
N GLU A 572 18.10 -19.06 12.07
CA GLU A 572 18.39 -18.22 13.22
C GLU A 572 18.42 -16.73 12.83
N PHE A 573 18.09 -15.82 13.76
CA PHE A 573 17.92 -14.39 13.43
C PHE A 573 19.14 -13.77 12.74
N PRO A 574 20.39 -14.01 13.13
CA PRO A 574 21.55 -13.54 12.37
C PRO A 574 21.62 -14.11 10.94
N GLU A 575 21.32 -15.39 10.76
CA GLU A 575 21.28 -16.05 9.45
C GLU A 575 20.14 -15.50 8.57
N MET A 576 18.99 -15.16 9.18
CA MET A 576 17.90 -14.48 8.47
C MET A 576 18.37 -13.15 7.90
N ILE A 577 19.13 -12.35 8.68
CA ILE A 577 19.66 -11.06 8.22
C ILE A 577 20.68 -11.29 7.10
N GLU A 578 21.61 -12.21 7.29
CA GLU A 578 22.66 -12.53 6.29
C GLU A 578 22.03 -12.94 4.96
N LYS A 579 21.11 -13.89 4.98
CA LYS A 579 20.41 -14.34 3.77
C LYS A 579 19.60 -13.21 3.14
N TYR A 580 18.87 -12.44 3.96
CA TYR A 580 18.04 -11.37 3.45
C TYR A 580 18.88 -10.27 2.77
N THR A 581 20.03 -9.91 3.33
CA THR A 581 20.95 -8.91 2.75
C THR A 581 21.67 -9.44 1.50
N ALA A 582 21.85 -10.75 1.37
CA ALA A 582 22.38 -11.37 0.16
C ALA A 582 21.37 -11.41 -1.00
N GLU A 583 20.08 -11.60 -0.68
CA GLU A 583 19.01 -11.72 -1.67
C GLU A 583 18.36 -10.39 -2.04
N ASN A 584 18.49 -9.35 -1.23
CA ASN A 584 17.82 -8.07 -1.39
C ASN A 584 18.81 -6.91 -1.28
N GLU A 585 18.49 -5.81 -1.94
CA GLU A 585 19.20 -4.56 -1.73
C GLU A 585 18.75 -3.92 -0.41
N VAL A 586 19.60 -4.03 0.62
CA VAL A 586 19.32 -3.53 1.97
C VAL A 586 20.26 -2.36 2.27
N MET A 587 19.70 -1.32 2.89
CA MET A 587 20.43 -0.10 3.25
C MET A 587 20.76 -0.10 4.74
N ALA A 588 21.94 0.39 5.08
CA ALA A 588 22.28 0.78 6.44
C ALA A 588 22.10 2.30 6.58
N PHE A 589 21.59 2.73 7.73
CA PHE A 589 21.43 4.15 8.05
C PHE A 589 21.88 4.42 9.48
N GLU A 590 22.76 5.42 9.66
CA GLU A 590 23.22 5.92 10.96
C GLU A 590 22.38 7.14 11.36
N PRO A 591 21.37 7.02 12.26
CA PRO A 591 20.61 8.17 12.72
C PRO A 591 21.48 9.12 13.55
N ASN A 592 21.19 10.40 13.49
CA ASN A 592 21.86 11.40 14.32
C ASN A 592 21.40 11.25 15.77
N GLY A 593 22.03 10.31 16.48
CA GLY A 593 21.68 9.95 17.84
C GLY A 593 22.59 8.87 18.41
N ARG A 594 22.22 8.37 19.56
CA ARG A 594 22.92 7.28 20.25
C ARG A 594 21.91 6.24 20.71
N TYR A 595 22.24 4.96 20.64
CA TYR A 595 21.49 3.89 21.30
C TYR A 595 22.09 3.52 22.65
N TYR A 596 21.25 3.01 23.53
CA TYR A 596 21.62 2.50 24.84
C TYR A 596 21.03 1.11 25.00
N ASP A 597 21.90 0.14 25.29
CA ASP A 597 21.54 -1.25 25.60
C ASP A 597 21.34 -1.37 27.12
N ILE A 598 20.12 -1.65 27.56
CA ILE A 598 19.80 -1.86 28.99
C ILE A 598 19.91 -3.33 29.40
N GLY A 599 20.44 -4.18 28.53
CA GLY A 599 20.53 -5.64 28.74
C GLY A 599 21.73 -6.13 29.56
N ASN A 600 22.62 -5.20 29.98
CA ASN A 600 23.76 -5.51 30.86
C ASN A 600 24.07 -4.37 31.83
N VAL A 601 24.76 -4.66 32.91
CA VAL A 601 25.00 -3.71 34.03
C VAL A 601 25.80 -2.47 33.58
N GLU A 602 26.86 -2.67 32.79
CA GLU A 602 27.74 -1.56 32.37
C GLU A 602 27.00 -0.56 31.48
N SER A 603 26.28 -1.07 30.46
CA SER A 603 25.55 -0.18 29.54
C SER A 603 24.30 0.41 30.21
N TYR A 604 23.68 -0.28 31.15
CA TYR A 604 22.61 0.30 31.94
C TYR A 604 23.11 1.43 32.84
N TYR A 605 24.29 1.29 33.46
CA TYR A 605 24.92 2.39 34.20
C TYR A 605 25.19 3.60 33.29
N GLU A 606 25.75 3.39 32.10
CA GLU A 606 25.89 4.45 31.10
C GLU A 606 24.53 5.10 30.78
N THR A 607 23.47 4.31 30.65
CA THR A 607 22.13 4.80 30.33
C THR A 607 21.60 5.74 31.42
N ILE A 608 21.60 5.33 32.68
CA ILE A 608 21.06 6.16 33.77
C ILE A 608 21.90 7.42 34.05
N THR A 609 23.18 7.41 33.70
CA THR A 609 24.09 8.55 33.92
C THR A 609 24.15 9.52 32.76
N ASP A 610 23.79 9.11 31.54
CA ASP A 610 23.98 9.92 30.33
C ASP A 610 22.68 10.23 29.55
N TYR A 611 21.68 9.36 29.60
CA TYR A 611 20.48 9.53 28.79
C TYR A 611 19.74 10.85 29.05
N HIS A 612 19.68 11.29 30.30
CA HIS A 612 18.99 12.52 30.73
C HIS A 612 19.76 13.83 30.41
N LYS A 613 21.06 13.76 30.14
CA LYS A 613 21.86 14.96 29.89
C LYS A 613 21.39 15.60 28.57
N SER A 614 21.05 16.88 28.59
CA SER A 614 20.97 17.67 27.37
C SER A 614 22.38 17.78 26.76
N LYS A 615 22.47 17.93 25.46
CA LYS A 615 23.74 18.19 24.78
C LYS A 615 24.41 19.42 25.34
#